data_4f0b614d8b727fc2abec79b2b4e33b40
#
_entry.id   4f0b614d8b727fc2abec79b2b4e33b40
#
_cell.length_a   1.000
_cell.length_b   1.000
_cell.length_c   1.000
_cell.angle_alpha   90.00
_cell.angle_beta   90.00
_cell.angle_gamma   90.00
#
_symmetry.space_group_name_H-M   'P 1'
#
loop_
_entity.id
_entity.type
_entity.pdbx_description
1 polymer ?
#
loop_
_entity_poly.entity_id
_entity_poly.type
_entity_poly.pdbx_seq_one_letter_code
_entity_poly.pdbx_strand_id
1 'polypeptide(L)'
;MITTKKGKEEGLNVTVNSSTMFAAGYLRKPEVQTSYSSGSQGTYSTGGYVWGDKLDIGRTALQYDPYTHEWVDMPLVSKGKNNLKNFQELSMVTNNNVSVSQKGKYGSVRTSLTHVYNKGQYPNQKLNKITYSVSGDMKWKKFSFDGGLTYNKRFYPNKTIDIKITEFVIGRQDQVIV
;
A
#
# COMPACT_ATOMS: atom_id res chain seq x y z
N MET A 1 -18.84 5.99 21.99
CA MET A 1 -17.92 5.61 23.08
C MET A 1 -17.07 4.45 22.60
N ILE A 2 -15.76 4.61 22.54
CA ILE A 2 -14.83 3.54 22.13
C ILE A 2 -14.30 2.87 23.40
N THR A 3 -14.65 1.62 23.59
CA THR A 3 -14.15 0.81 24.71
C THR A 3 -12.98 -0.03 24.27
N THR A 4 -11.84 0.10 24.93
CA THR A 4 -10.67 -0.77 24.70
C THR A 4 -10.96 -2.18 25.21
N LYS A 5 -10.46 -3.20 24.48
CA LYS A 5 -10.55 -4.59 24.92
C LYS A 5 -9.73 -4.79 26.19
N LYS A 6 -10.34 -5.29 27.23
CA LYS A 6 -9.72 -5.66 28.50
C LYS A 6 -9.54 -7.18 28.62
N GLY A 7 -8.73 -7.65 29.55
CA GLY A 7 -8.67 -9.07 29.91
C GLY A 7 -10.03 -9.55 30.43
N LYS A 8 -10.64 -10.54 29.79
CA LYS A 8 -11.95 -11.07 30.19
C LYS A 8 -11.87 -12.30 31.09
N GLU A 9 -10.88 -13.15 30.83
CA GLU A 9 -10.70 -14.43 31.50
C GLU A 9 -9.68 -14.31 32.62
N GLU A 10 -9.91 -15.00 33.73
CA GLU A 10 -8.95 -15.08 34.84
C GLU A 10 -7.69 -15.83 34.41
N GLY A 11 -6.55 -15.38 34.90
CA GLY A 11 -5.23 -15.94 34.57
C GLY A 11 -4.58 -15.27 33.37
N LEU A 12 -3.57 -15.92 32.84
CA LEU A 12 -2.79 -15.47 31.67
C LEU A 12 -3.41 -16.01 30.39
N ASN A 13 -3.72 -15.11 29.46
CA ASN A 13 -4.20 -15.48 28.13
C ASN A 13 -3.30 -14.87 27.06
N VAL A 14 -2.85 -15.71 26.12
CA VAL A 14 -2.03 -15.31 24.96
C VAL A 14 -2.83 -15.59 23.71
N THR A 15 -3.00 -14.57 22.88
CA THR A 15 -3.72 -14.68 21.60
C THR A 15 -2.81 -14.28 20.47
N VAL A 16 -2.69 -15.15 19.46
CA VAL A 16 -1.94 -14.89 18.24
C VAL A 16 -2.91 -14.95 17.08
N ASN A 17 -2.98 -13.88 16.29
CA ASN A 17 -3.75 -13.81 15.06
C ASN A 17 -2.81 -13.46 13.91
N SER A 18 -2.90 -14.22 12.83
CA SER A 18 -2.18 -13.93 11.59
C SER A 18 -3.14 -14.08 10.42
N SER A 19 -3.17 -13.11 9.56
CA SER A 19 -3.94 -13.16 8.32
C SER A 19 -3.12 -12.61 7.16
N THR A 20 -3.21 -13.28 6.02
CA THR A 20 -2.59 -12.83 4.77
C THR A 20 -3.63 -12.84 3.68
N MET A 21 -3.73 -11.74 2.97
CA MET A 21 -4.61 -11.57 1.82
C MET A 21 -3.77 -11.22 0.60
N PHE A 22 -4.03 -11.91 -0.49
CA PHE A 22 -3.47 -11.62 -1.79
C PHE A 22 -4.55 -11.06 -2.70
N ALA A 23 -4.26 -9.98 -3.39
CA ALA A 23 -5.11 -9.45 -4.42
C ALA A 23 -4.41 -9.64 -5.77
N ALA A 24 -4.82 -10.69 -6.49
CA ALA A 24 -4.35 -11.02 -7.83
C ALA A 24 -5.26 -10.43 -8.92
N GLY A 25 -6.14 -9.52 -8.54
CA GLY A 25 -7.06 -8.87 -9.47
C GLY A 25 -6.34 -7.89 -10.39
N TYR A 26 -6.77 -7.83 -11.63
CA TYR A 26 -6.44 -6.75 -12.53
C TYR A 26 -7.59 -5.74 -12.55
N LEU A 27 -7.26 -4.46 -12.61
CA LEU A 27 -8.27 -3.44 -12.89
C LEU A 27 -8.82 -3.69 -14.29
N ARG A 28 -10.15 -3.83 -14.41
CA ARG A 28 -10.78 -3.87 -15.73
C ARG A 28 -10.50 -2.55 -16.46
N LYS A 29 -9.76 -2.63 -17.54
CA LYS A 29 -9.33 -1.48 -18.32
C LYS A 29 -9.95 -1.55 -19.70
N PRO A 30 -10.12 -0.39 -20.36
CA PRO A 30 -10.46 -0.37 -21.77
C PRO A 30 -9.44 -1.19 -22.58
N GLU A 31 -9.90 -1.81 -23.62
CA GLU A 31 -9.01 -2.47 -24.57
C GLU A 31 -8.06 -1.43 -25.17
N VAL A 32 -6.78 -1.79 -25.25
CA VAL A 32 -5.76 -0.96 -25.87
C VAL A 32 -5.53 -1.45 -27.29
N GLN A 33 -5.40 -0.51 -28.20
CA GLN A 33 -4.99 -0.84 -29.55
C GLN A 33 -3.51 -1.26 -29.56
N THR A 34 -3.22 -2.32 -30.34
CA THR A 34 -1.90 -2.97 -30.38
C THR A 34 -1.35 -3.10 -31.81
N SER A 35 -2.03 -2.52 -32.79
CA SER A 35 -1.73 -2.72 -34.20
C SER A 35 -0.93 -1.58 -34.81
N TYR A 36 -1.06 -0.37 -34.30
CA TYR A 36 -0.43 0.82 -34.80
C TYR A 36 0.38 1.56 -33.74
N SER A 37 1.44 2.24 -34.21
CA SER A 37 2.28 3.08 -33.35
C SER A 37 1.60 4.42 -33.04
N SER A 38 2.26 5.22 -32.18
CA SER A 38 1.94 6.65 -32.12
C SER A 38 2.20 7.33 -33.48
N GLY A 39 1.44 8.37 -33.75
CA GLY A 39 1.51 9.08 -35.04
C GLY A 39 0.17 9.16 -35.74
N SER A 40 0.16 9.63 -36.96
CA SER A 40 -1.02 9.82 -37.80
C SER A 40 -0.74 9.48 -39.26
N GLN A 41 -1.81 9.19 -40.02
CA GLN A 41 -1.72 8.90 -41.45
C GLN A 41 -0.73 7.81 -41.84
N GLY A 42 -0.58 6.79 -40.98
CA GLY A 42 0.33 5.68 -41.22
C GLY A 42 1.81 6.00 -41.01
N THR A 43 2.13 7.13 -40.43
CA THR A 43 3.51 7.54 -40.14
C THR A 43 3.74 7.72 -38.63
N TYR A 44 4.80 7.12 -38.13
CA TYR A 44 5.21 7.27 -36.74
C TYR A 44 5.57 8.72 -36.39
N SER A 45 5.09 9.19 -35.27
CA SER A 45 5.52 10.45 -34.68
C SER A 45 5.34 10.39 -33.15
N THR A 46 6.06 11.22 -32.40
CA THR A 46 5.94 11.34 -30.96
C THR A 46 4.68 12.10 -30.49
N GLY A 47 3.79 12.41 -31.38
CA GLY A 47 2.53 13.10 -31.07
C GLY A 47 1.48 12.22 -30.38
N GLY A 48 0.40 12.84 -29.91
CA GLY A 48 -0.67 12.19 -29.16
C GLY A 48 -1.63 11.32 -29.99
N TYR A 49 -1.44 11.19 -31.28
CA TYR A 49 -2.25 10.33 -32.15
C TYR A 49 -1.76 8.88 -32.09
N VAL A 50 -2.65 7.92 -32.39
CA VAL A 50 -2.41 6.48 -32.26
C VAL A 50 -2.62 5.71 -33.56
N TRP A 51 -2.49 6.37 -34.69
CA TRP A 51 -2.67 5.84 -36.04
C TRP A 51 -1.43 6.09 -36.91
N GLY A 52 -0.25 5.77 -36.34
CA GLY A 52 1.02 5.81 -37.03
C GLY A 52 1.31 4.56 -37.88
N ASP A 53 2.57 4.20 -37.99
CA ASP A 53 3.00 2.98 -38.69
C ASP A 53 2.42 1.71 -38.05
N LYS A 54 2.14 0.72 -38.89
CA LYS A 54 1.75 -0.60 -38.42
C LYS A 54 2.89 -1.24 -37.66
N LEU A 55 2.57 -1.82 -36.49
CA LEU A 55 3.51 -2.53 -35.62
C LEU A 55 3.80 -3.93 -36.15
N ASP A 56 4.90 -4.52 -35.70
CA ASP A 56 5.30 -5.91 -35.93
C ASP A 56 5.52 -6.30 -37.39
N ILE A 57 5.86 -5.33 -38.25
CA ILE A 57 6.15 -5.55 -39.68
C ILE A 57 7.61 -5.28 -40.06
N GLY A 58 8.51 -5.20 -39.02
CA GLY A 58 9.93 -5.00 -39.24
C GLY A 58 10.37 -3.56 -39.50
N ARG A 59 9.48 -2.58 -39.36
CA ARG A 59 9.86 -1.16 -39.48
C ARG A 59 10.55 -0.69 -38.18
N THR A 60 11.47 0.25 -38.34
CA THR A 60 12.13 0.97 -37.25
C THR A 60 11.75 2.43 -37.26
N ALA A 61 11.87 3.08 -36.12
CA ALA A 61 11.72 4.52 -36.00
C ALA A 61 12.63 5.05 -34.90
N LEU A 62 12.99 6.31 -35.01
CA LEU A 62 13.78 7.00 -33.99
C LEU A 62 12.96 7.16 -32.72
N GLN A 63 13.38 6.47 -31.65
CA GLN A 63 12.70 6.46 -30.37
C GLN A 63 13.72 6.79 -29.26
N TYR A 64 13.21 7.36 -28.16
CA TYR A 64 14.03 7.63 -26.99
C TYR A 64 14.24 6.34 -26.19
N ASP A 65 15.51 5.98 -26.00
CA ASP A 65 15.88 4.87 -25.11
C ASP A 65 16.10 5.39 -23.67
N PRO A 66 15.25 4.99 -22.71
CA PRO A 66 15.37 5.43 -21.33
C PRO A 66 16.58 4.88 -20.59
N TYR A 67 17.27 3.85 -21.13
CA TYR A 67 18.44 3.27 -20.50
C TYR A 67 19.73 3.97 -20.91
N THR A 68 19.86 4.31 -22.20
CA THR A 68 21.03 5.04 -22.72
C THR A 68 20.85 6.56 -22.68
N HIS A 69 19.60 7.02 -22.49
CA HIS A 69 19.20 8.42 -22.59
C HIS A 69 19.45 9.06 -23.96
N GLU A 70 19.43 8.26 -25.01
CA GLU A 70 19.70 8.67 -26.39
C GLU A 70 18.49 8.38 -27.31
N TRP A 71 18.46 9.08 -28.42
CA TRP A 71 17.53 8.79 -29.50
C TRP A 71 18.16 7.79 -30.44
N VAL A 72 17.57 6.60 -30.54
CA VAL A 72 18.08 5.50 -31.38
C VAL A 72 17.00 4.89 -32.24
N ASP A 73 17.36 4.36 -33.39
CA ASP A 73 16.43 3.62 -34.24
C ASP A 73 16.09 2.27 -33.59
N MET A 74 14.83 2.15 -33.17
CA MET A 74 14.31 0.93 -32.56
C MET A 74 13.17 0.36 -33.37
N PRO A 75 13.00 -0.99 -33.37
CA PRO A 75 11.90 -1.63 -34.06
C PRO A 75 10.54 -1.22 -33.46
N LEU A 76 9.56 -1.00 -34.35
CA LEU A 76 8.17 -0.71 -34.00
C LEU A 76 7.47 -2.04 -33.68
N VAL A 77 7.48 -2.43 -32.40
CA VAL A 77 6.88 -3.67 -31.92
C VAL A 77 5.72 -3.40 -30.96
N SER A 78 4.71 -4.25 -31.02
CA SER A 78 3.55 -4.16 -30.14
C SER A 78 3.91 -4.62 -28.71
N LYS A 79 3.94 -3.69 -27.78
CA LYS A 79 4.12 -3.94 -26.34
C LYS A 79 2.86 -3.64 -25.53
N GLY A 80 1.81 -3.11 -26.17
CA GLY A 80 0.63 -2.55 -25.50
C GLY A 80 -0.23 -3.57 -24.76
N LYS A 81 -0.40 -4.77 -25.30
CA LYS A 81 -1.34 -5.78 -24.80
C LYS A 81 -1.17 -6.13 -23.33
N ASN A 82 0.07 -6.25 -22.87
CA ASN A 82 0.39 -6.64 -21.50
C ASN A 82 1.14 -5.54 -20.72
N ASN A 83 1.31 -4.37 -21.30
CA ASN A 83 2.15 -3.32 -20.73
C ASN A 83 1.77 -3.00 -19.29
N LEU A 84 0.50 -2.82 -19.05
CA LEU A 84 -0.01 -2.48 -17.73
C LEU A 84 0.00 -3.68 -16.76
N LYS A 85 -0.27 -4.89 -17.25
CA LYS A 85 -0.16 -6.12 -16.46
C LYS A 85 1.28 -6.36 -16.02
N ASN A 86 2.23 -6.09 -16.92
CA ASN A 86 3.66 -6.23 -16.63
C ASN A 86 4.17 -5.15 -15.65
N PHE A 87 3.51 -4.00 -15.63
CA PHE A 87 3.83 -2.93 -14.70
C PHE A 87 3.25 -3.17 -13.29
N GLN A 88 2.16 -3.92 -13.19
CA GLN A 88 1.52 -4.19 -11.92
C GLN A 88 2.16 -5.38 -11.19
N GLU A 89 2.29 -5.26 -9.88
CA GLU A 89 2.76 -6.31 -9.00
C GLU A 89 1.60 -6.98 -8.27
N LEU A 90 1.82 -8.20 -7.78
CA LEU A 90 0.88 -8.86 -6.89
C LEU A 90 0.77 -8.06 -5.58
N SER A 91 -0.45 -7.64 -5.26
CA SER A 91 -0.73 -6.98 -3.99
C SER A 91 -0.86 -8.01 -2.87
N MET A 92 -0.29 -7.68 -1.72
CA MET A 92 -0.34 -8.53 -0.53
C MET A 92 -0.55 -7.67 0.72
N VAL A 93 -1.46 -8.10 1.57
CA VAL A 93 -1.66 -7.50 2.89
C VAL A 93 -1.50 -8.58 3.94
N THR A 94 -0.55 -8.40 4.85
CA THR A 94 -0.42 -9.26 6.04
C THR A 94 -0.76 -8.47 7.28
N ASN A 95 -1.51 -9.09 8.19
CA ASN A 95 -1.86 -8.53 9.48
C ASN A 95 -1.54 -9.58 10.55
N ASN A 96 -0.53 -9.30 11.36
CA ASN A 96 -0.08 -10.17 12.44
C ASN A 96 -0.29 -9.44 13.77
N ASN A 97 -0.98 -10.08 14.68
CA ASN A 97 -1.24 -9.55 16.01
C ASN A 97 -0.90 -10.58 17.09
N VAL A 98 -0.15 -10.15 18.06
CA VAL A 98 0.09 -10.91 19.30
C VAL A 98 -0.45 -10.09 20.45
N SER A 99 -1.27 -10.67 21.28
CA SER A 99 -1.74 -10.01 22.48
C SER A 99 -1.64 -10.93 23.69
N VAL A 100 -1.22 -10.33 24.79
CA VAL A 100 -1.11 -10.98 26.09
C VAL A 100 -2.03 -10.23 27.05
N SER A 101 -2.84 -10.93 27.77
CA SER A 101 -3.69 -10.36 28.80
C SER A 101 -3.65 -11.20 30.06
N GLN A 102 -3.67 -10.53 31.18
CA GLN A 102 -3.74 -11.16 32.49
C GLN A 102 -4.84 -10.47 33.30
N LYS A 103 -5.68 -11.25 33.93
CA LYS A 103 -6.71 -10.76 34.84
C LYS A 103 -6.53 -11.43 36.20
N GLY A 104 -6.48 -10.61 37.23
CA GLY A 104 -6.44 -11.02 38.62
C GLY A 104 -7.63 -10.47 39.40
N LYS A 105 -7.66 -10.76 40.70
CA LYS A 105 -8.74 -10.35 41.62
C LYS A 105 -8.95 -8.84 41.68
N TYR A 106 -7.90 -8.05 41.50
CA TYR A 106 -7.95 -6.60 41.68
C TYR A 106 -7.86 -5.79 40.37
N GLY A 107 -7.67 -6.44 39.23
CA GLY A 107 -7.58 -5.74 38.00
C GLY A 107 -7.14 -6.60 36.84
N SER A 108 -7.00 -5.98 35.66
CA SER A 108 -6.52 -6.63 34.45
C SER A 108 -5.50 -5.76 33.72
N VAL A 109 -4.57 -6.42 33.04
CA VAL A 109 -3.64 -5.79 32.11
C VAL A 109 -3.70 -6.51 30.78
N ARG A 110 -3.61 -5.75 29.70
CA ARG A 110 -3.51 -6.28 28.35
C ARG A 110 -2.45 -5.49 27.58
N THR A 111 -1.57 -6.22 26.91
CA THR A 111 -0.64 -5.66 25.93
C THR A 111 -0.87 -6.32 24.57
N SER A 112 -0.70 -5.58 23.50
CA SER A 112 -0.79 -6.13 22.16
C SER A 112 0.17 -5.44 21.20
N LEU A 113 0.74 -6.24 20.30
CA LEU A 113 1.59 -5.79 19.21
C LEU A 113 0.94 -6.22 17.90
N THR A 114 0.69 -5.26 17.02
CA THR A 114 0.15 -5.52 15.68
C THR A 114 1.14 -5.03 14.64
N HIS A 115 1.46 -5.88 13.69
CA HIS A 115 2.24 -5.54 12.52
C HIS A 115 1.38 -5.72 11.26
N VAL A 116 1.24 -4.65 10.48
CA VAL A 116 0.58 -4.67 9.18
C VAL A 116 1.60 -4.36 8.12
N TYR A 117 1.74 -5.27 7.16
CA TYR A 117 2.49 -5.04 5.93
C TYR A 117 1.51 -5.02 4.77
N ASN A 118 1.59 -3.98 3.96
CA ASN A 118 0.78 -3.84 2.75
C ASN A 118 1.71 -3.54 1.58
N LYS A 119 1.68 -4.40 0.57
CA LYS A 119 2.31 -4.22 -0.74
C LYS A 119 1.20 -3.90 -1.74
N GLY A 120 1.25 -2.71 -2.33
CA GLY A 120 0.31 -2.28 -3.37
C GLY A 120 0.51 -3.00 -4.70
N GLN A 121 -0.35 -2.70 -5.68
CA GLN A 121 -0.25 -3.23 -7.04
C GLN A 121 0.75 -2.47 -7.91
N TYR A 122 1.20 -1.30 -7.50
CA TYR A 122 2.19 -0.52 -8.24
C TYR A 122 3.58 -0.71 -7.65
N PRO A 123 4.63 -0.69 -8.48
CA PRO A 123 6.01 -0.79 -8.02
C PRO A 123 6.30 0.19 -6.88
N ASN A 124 7.05 -0.29 -5.89
CA ASN A 124 7.47 0.49 -4.74
C ASN A 124 6.37 0.97 -3.78
N GLN A 125 5.12 0.60 -3.98
CA GLN A 125 4.06 0.86 -3.00
C GLN A 125 4.14 -0.13 -1.84
N LYS A 126 4.71 0.30 -0.73
CA LYS A 126 4.82 -0.52 0.50
C LYS A 126 4.43 0.31 1.71
N LEU A 127 3.70 -0.29 2.62
CA LEU A 127 3.38 0.28 3.94
C LEU A 127 3.74 -0.74 5.00
N ASN A 128 4.58 -0.35 5.94
CA ASN A 128 4.77 -1.05 7.20
C ASN A 128 4.16 -0.24 8.33
N LYS A 129 3.27 -0.85 9.09
CA LYS A 129 2.66 -0.23 10.25
C LYS A 129 2.87 -1.13 11.47
N ILE A 130 3.41 -0.56 12.53
CA ILE A 130 3.52 -1.21 13.83
C ILE A 130 2.62 -0.45 14.80
N THR A 131 1.76 -1.17 15.50
CA THR A 131 0.91 -0.65 16.56
C THR A 131 1.21 -1.42 17.84
N TYR A 132 1.62 -0.72 18.85
CA TYR A 132 1.77 -1.26 20.20
C TYR A 132 0.74 -0.62 21.11
N SER A 133 0.02 -1.43 21.87
CA SER A 133 -0.95 -0.92 22.84
C SER A 133 -0.86 -1.65 24.15
N VAL A 134 -0.99 -0.89 25.23
CA VAL A 134 -1.09 -1.39 26.61
C VAL A 134 -2.33 -0.76 27.21
N SER A 135 -3.13 -1.56 27.90
CA SER A 135 -4.29 -1.09 28.65
C SER A 135 -4.42 -1.89 29.94
N GLY A 136 -4.94 -1.27 30.97
CA GLY A 136 -5.15 -1.94 32.23
C GLY A 136 -6.21 -1.24 33.08
N ASP A 137 -6.76 -2.00 33.99
CA ASP A 137 -7.67 -1.51 35.02
C ASP A 137 -7.29 -2.11 36.36
N MET A 138 -7.50 -1.34 37.42
CA MET A 138 -7.28 -1.77 38.80
C MET A 138 -8.40 -1.26 39.66
N LYS A 139 -8.88 -2.12 40.56
CA LYS A 139 -9.87 -1.76 41.60
C LYS A 139 -9.26 -1.98 42.97
N TRP A 140 -9.25 -0.93 43.76
CA TRP A 140 -8.77 -0.98 45.13
C TRP A 140 -9.77 -0.29 46.06
N LYS A 141 -10.43 -1.06 46.90
CA LYS A 141 -11.49 -0.59 47.80
C LYS A 141 -12.60 0.13 47.01
N LYS A 142 -12.76 1.46 47.24
CA LYS A 142 -13.72 2.31 46.56
C LYS A 142 -13.17 3.02 45.31
N PHE A 143 -11.88 2.84 45.02
CA PHE A 143 -11.22 3.49 43.89
C PHE A 143 -11.12 2.52 42.71
N SER A 144 -11.35 3.05 41.50
CA SER A 144 -11.11 2.35 40.26
C SER A 144 -10.24 3.20 39.35
N PHE A 145 -9.19 2.58 38.82
CA PHE A 145 -8.26 3.19 37.86
C PHE A 145 -8.39 2.44 36.53
N ASP A 146 -8.46 3.18 35.44
CA ASP A 146 -8.51 2.65 34.07
C ASP A 146 -7.60 3.51 33.20
N GLY A 147 -6.70 2.89 32.43
CA GLY A 147 -5.78 3.61 31.57
C GLY A 147 -5.29 2.77 30.40
N GLY A 148 -4.83 3.45 29.37
CA GLY A 148 -4.24 2.80 28.22
C GLY A 148 -3.37 3.75 27.40
N LEU A 149 -2.36 3.17 26.74
CA LEU A 149 -1.44 3.84 25.84
C LEU A 149 -1.43 3.09 24.52
N THR A 150 -1.48 3.83 23.42
CA THR A 150 -1.31 3.24 22.08
C THR A 150 -0.26 4.03 21.29
N TYR A 151 0.75 3.31 20.83
CA TYR A 151 1.80 3.86 19.99
C TYR A 151 1.65 3.30 18.58
N ASN A 152 1.65 4.18 17.56
CA ASN A 152 1.58 3.81 16.16
C ASN A 152 2.78 4.36 15.41
N LYS A 153 3.45 3.51 14.63
CA LYS A 153 4.50 3.93 13.70
C LYS A 153 4.20 3.39 12.30
N ARG A 154 4.31 4.26 11.31
CA ARG A 154 4.12 3.94 9.89
C ARG A 154 5.39 4.27 9.12
N PHE A 155 5.76 3.39 8.21
CA PHE A 155 6.90 3.57 7.32
C PHE A 155 6.41 3.52 5.88
N TYR A 156 6.69 4.57 5.13
CA TYR A 156 6.42 4.68 3.70
C TYR A 156 7.74 4.79 2.96
N PRO A 157 8.07 3.90 2.02
CA PRO A 157 9.38 3.91 1.34
C PRO A 157 9.54 5.04 0.33
N ASN A 158 8.46 5.56 -0.24
CA ASN A 158 8.50 6.59 -1.28
C ASN A 158 7.98 7.94 -0.78
N LYS A 159 8.89 8.84 -0.49
CA LYS A 159 8.57 10.24 -0.16
C LYS A 159 8.50 11.17 -1.38
N THR A 160 8.96 10.74 -2.55
CA THR A 160 9.25 11.66 -3.67
C THR A 160 8.01 12.13 -4.44
N ILE A 161 6.97 11.31 -4.52
CA ILE A 161 5.68 11.70 -5.16
C ILE A 161 4.67 12.20 -4.13
N ASP A 162 4.78 11.71 -2.89
CA ASP A 162 3.87 12.08 -1.80
C ASP A 162 4.15 13.45 -1.18
N ILE A 163 5.31 14.07 -1.40
CA ILE A 163 5.66 15.31 -0.71
C ILE A 163 4.64 16.43 -1.00
N LYS A 164 4.17 16.57 -2.23
CA LYS A 164 3.17 17.61 -2.57
C LYS A 164 1.75 17.25 -2.14
N ILE A 165 1.39 15.96 -2.20
CA ILE A 165 0.06 15.49 -1.79
C ILE A 165 0.01 15.31 -0.28
N THR A 166 1.10 14.88 0.35
CA THR A 166 1.20 14.67 1.79
C THR A 166 1.29 15.99 2.56
N GLU A 167 1.95 17.01 2.04
CA GLU A 167 1.89 18.36 2.62
C GLU A 167 0.46 18.92 2.59
N PHE A 168 -0.29 18.69 1.52
CA PHE A 168 -1.68 19.13 1.44
C PHE A 168 -2.61 18.33 2.38
N VAL A 169 -2.34 17.06 2.63
CA VAL A 169 -3.12 16.20 3.54
C VAL A 169 -2.67 16.36 4.99
N ILE A 170 -1.38 16.50 5.26
CA ILE A 170 -0.83 16.70 6.61
C ILE A 170 -1.24 18.09 7.13
N GLY A 171 -1.21 19.13 6.32
CA GLY A 171 -1.70 20.46 6.71
C GLY A 171 -3.20 20.50 7.07
N ARG A 172 -3.96 19.47 6.69
CA ARG A 172 -5.36 19.33 7.06
C ARG A 172 -5.59 18.41 8.27
N GLN A 173 -4.67 17.50 8.57
CA GLN A 173 -4.76 16.60 9.73
C GLN A 173 -4.19 17.22 11.01
N ASP A 174 -3.23 18.11 10.90
CA ASP A 174 -2.69 18.82 12.06
C ASP A 174 -3.66 19.87 12.66
N GLN A 175 -4.76 20.17 11.97
CA GLN A 175 -5.84 21.03 12.47
C GLN A 175 -6.98 20.26 13.16
N VAL A 176 -6.91 18.94 13.28
CA VAL A 176 -7.99 18.12 13.88
C VAL A 176 -7.54 17.39 15.15
N ILE A 177 -6.34 17.67 15.65
CA ILE A 177 -5.89 17.17 16.94
C ILE A 177 -5.64 18.36 17.88
N VAL A 178 -6.73 18.87 18.40
CA VAL A 178 -6.79 19.56 19.68
C VAL A 178 -7.72 18.77 20.59
#